data_9e1986373228d461336d2fd1627c83b2
#
_entry.id   9e1986373228d461336d2fd1627c83b2
#
_cell.length_a   1.000
_cell.length_b   1.000
_cell.length_c   1.000
_cell.angle_alpha   90.00
_cell.angle_beta   90.00
_cell.angle_gamma   90.00
#
_symmetry.space_group_name_H-M   'P 1'
#
loop_
_entity.id
_entity.type
_entity.pdbx_description
1 polymer ?
#
loop_
_entity_poly.entity_id
_entity_poly.type
_entity_poly.pdbx_seq_one_letter_code
_entity_poly.pdbx_strand_id
1 'polypeptide(L)'
;MNVQSMMEMPGDPALAGRWKWFVGLGIAMLILGIVALMNVVDATLVTTIFVGWLLLLGGIVQIVAAFATNGTTGSRVLMGILGVLYAIVGWDIIGDPLQGVVTLTVVISIVLIVEGIIRIFTAISGGTTHRGLVGFVGVINLLLGLWLWSGIPVSGVAIGFFVGFELVLAGIVWIMGGWMSRSLATSAAAA
;
A
#
# COMPACT_ATOMS: atom_id res chain seq x y z
N MET A 1 -25.35 23.85 7.17
CA MET A 1 -24.37 23.74 6.08
C MET A 1 -25.11 23.05 4.95
N ASN A 2 -25.36 23.74 3.83
CA ASN A 2 -26.29 23.30 2.78
C ASN A 2 -25.56 22.38 1.81
N VAL A 3 -26.17 21.25 1.41
CA VAL A 3 -25.59 20.25 0.48
C VAL A 3 -25.23 20.89 -0.87
N GLN A 4 -25.90 21.96 -1.28
CA GLN A 4 -25.58 22.74 -2.47
C GLN A 4 -24.22 23.45 -2.40
N SER A 5 -23.76 23.88 -1.22
CA SER A 5 -22.42 24.48 -1.07
C SER A 5 -21.27 23.46 -1.13
N MET A 6 -21.58 22.17 -1.02
CA MET A 6 -20.61 21.07 -1.23
C MET A 6 -20.49 20.67 -2.70
N MET A 7 -21.50 20.96 -3.53
CA MET A 7 -21.46 20.73 -4.97
C MET A 7 -20.84 21.89 -5.75
N GLU A 8 -20.73 23.06 -5.16
CA GLU A 8 -20.04 24.24 -5.68
C GLU A 8 -18.59 24.31 -5.18
N MET A 9 -17.85 23.19 -5.19
CA MET A 9 -16.41 23.33 -5.21
C MET A 9 -15.98 23.66 -6.64
N PRO A 10 -15.76 24.94 -6.98
CA PRO A 10 -15.08 25.30 -8.22
C PRO A 10 -13.72 24.62 -8.10
N GLY A 11 -13.30 23.90 -9.12
CA GLY A 11 -11.97 23.31 -9.14
C GLY A 11 -10.97 24.40 -8.77
N ASP A 12 -10.27 24.21 -7.65
CA ASP A 12 -9.36 25.19 -7.08
C ASP A 12 -8.43 25.70 -8.20
N PRO A 13 -8.46 27.01 -8.57
CA PRO A 13 -7.63 27.55 -9.64
C PRO A 13 -6.14 27.23 -9.44
N ALA A 14 -5.71 26.99 -8.19
CA ALA A 14 -4.38 26.55 -7.85
C ALA A 14 -4.09 25.11 -8.38
N LEU A 15 -5.09 24.25 -8.53
CA LEU A 15 -4.95 22.90 -9.11
C LEU A 15 -4.96 22.96 -10.65
N ALA A 16 -5.68 23.89 -11.25
CA ALA A 16 -5.75 24.07 -12.69
C ALA A 16 -4.38 24.43 -13.33
N GLY A 17 -3.51 25.16 -12.61
CA GLY A 17 -2.15 25.47 -13.06
C GLY A 17 -1.16 24.30 -12.93
N ARG A 18 -1.48 23.27 -12.19
CA ARG A 18 -0.57 22.17 -11.83
C ARG A 18 -0.77 20.91 -12.68
N TRP A 19 -1.68 20.89 -13.66
CA TRP A 19 -1.97 19.72 -14.49
C TRP A 19 -0.71 19.13 -15.16
N LYS A 20 0.27 19.98 -15.53
CA LYS A 20 1.54 19.53 -16.11
C LYS A 20 2.35 18.65 -15.15
N TRP A 21 2.31 18.95 -13.85
CA TRP A 21 2.95 18.15 -12.81
C TRP A 21 2.28 16.78 -12.66
N PHE A 22 0.94 16.73 -12.69
CA PHE A 22 0.19 15.49 -12.62
C PHE A 22 0.48 14.58 -13.82
N VAL A 23 0.47 15.16 -15.02
CA VAL A 23 0.80 14.42 -16.25
C VAL A 23 2.28 13.98 -16.24
N GLY A 24 3.20 14.87 -15.86
CA GLY A 24 4.63 14.53 -15.76
C GLY A 24 4.90 13.40 -14.77
N LEU A 25 4.26 13.45 -13.59
CA LEU A 25 4.36 12.41 -12.57
C LEU A 25 3.75 11.09 -13.07
N GLY A 26 2.59 11.16 -13.74
CA GLY A 26 1.94 9.98 -14.32
C GLY A 26 2.79 9.32 -15.41
N ILE A 27 3.45 10.09 -16.28
CA ILE A 27 4.38 9.57 -17.30
C ILE A 27 5.60 8.92 -16.62
N ALA A 28 6.17 9.56 -15.60
CA ALA A 28 7.30 9.00 -14.86
C ALA A 28 6.92 7.67 -14.19
N MET A 29 5.75 7.59 -13.53
CA MET A 29 5.23 6.35 -12.94
C MET A 29 5.01 5.26 -13.99
N LEU A 30 4.46 5.61 -15.15
CA LEU A 30 4.21 4.68 -16.24
C LEU A 30 5.52 4.10 -16.79
N ILE A 31 6.54 4.93 -17.02
CA ILE A 31 7.86 4.47 -17.45
C ILE A 31 8.50 3.57 -16.40
N LEU A 32 8.48 3.99 -15.12
CA LEU A 32 9.02 3.18 -14.02
C LEU A 32 8.28 1.85 -13.88
N GLY A 33 6.96 1.84 -14.03
CA GLY A 33 6.16 0.62 -14.00
C GLY A 33 6.50 -0.35 -15.13
N ILE A 34 6.70 0.15 -16.36
CA ILE A 34 7.13 -0.68 -17.50
C ILE A 34 8.54 -1.23 -17.25
N VAL A 35 9.48 -0.42 -16.78
CA VAL A 35 10.84 -0.86 -16.44
C VAL A 35 10.81 -1.92 -15.33
N ALA A 36 9.96 -1.74 -14.31
CA ALA A 36 9.77 -2.72 -13.25
C ALA A 36 9.20 -4.05 -13.76
N LEU A 37 8.25 -4.00 -14.70
CA LEU A 37 7.70 -5.22 -15.34
C LEU A 37 8.71 -5.93 -16.24
N MET A 38 9.65 -5.21 -16.84
CA MET A 38 10.74 -5.80 -17.62
C MET A 38 11.84 -6.41 -16.75
N ASN A 39 12.01 -5.91 -15.52
CA ASN A 39 13.03 -6.33 -14.56
C ASN A 39 12.41 -6.68 -13.21
N VAL A 40 11.50 -7.66 -13.20
CA VAL A 40 10.65 -8.00 -12.05
C VAL A 40 11.47 -8.37 -10.81
N VAL A 41 12.61 -9.08 -11.00
CA VAL A 41 13.47 -9.48 -9.88
C VAL A 41 14.13 -8.26 -9.23
N ASP A 42 14.67 -7.35 -10.04
CA ASP A 42 15.28 -6.12 -9.53
C ASP A 42 14.25 -5.21 -8.88
N ALA A 43 13.03 -5.12 -9.46
CA ALA A 43 11.92 -4.38 -8.89
C ALA A 43 11.52 -4.95 -7.52
N THR A 44 11.53 -6.28 -7.37
CA THR A 44 11.28 -6.93 -6.08
C THR A 44 12.33 -6.55 -5.05
N LEU A 45 13.62 -6.62 -5.41
CA LEU A 45 14.72 -6.30 -4.49
C LEU A 45 14.66 -4.83 -4.05
N VAL A 46 14.47 -3.91 -5.00
CA VAL A 46 14.33 -2.47 -4.69
C VAL A 46 13.14 -2.22 -3.76
N THR A 47 11.98 -2.84 -4.05
CA THR A 47 10.79 -2.72 -3.20
C THR A 47 11.05 -3.29 -1.80
N THR A 48 11.71 -4.44 -1.72
CA THR A 48 12.06 -5.09 -0.44
C THR A 48 12.96 -4.19 0.41
N ILE A 49 14.01 -3.62 -0.19
CA ILE A 49 14.90 -2.66 0.49
C ILE A 49 14.12 -1.44 0.96
N PHE A 50 13.23 -0.90 0.11
CA PHE A 50 12.40 0.24 0.46
C PHE A 50 11.48 -0.06 1.64
N VAL A 51 10.84 -1.23 1.66
CA VAL A 51 10.02 -1.70 2.78
C VAL A 51 10.87 -1.91 4.03
N GLY A 52 12.09 -2.45 3.90
CA GLY A 52 13.05 -2.57 5.00
C GLY A 52 13.34 -1.20 5.66
N TRP A 53 13.59 -0.16 4.87
CA TRP A 53 13.77 1.20 5.38
C TRP A 53 12.52 1.75 6.06
N LEU A 54 11.33 1.51 5.49
CA LEU A 54 10.07 1.94 6.10
C LEU A 54 9.83 1.24 7.45
N LEU A 55 10.13 -0.06 7.54
CA LEU A 55 10.01 -0.81 8.80
C LEU A 55 11.01 -0.31 9.84
N LEU A 56 12.26 -0.08 9.46
CA LEU A 56 13.29 0.44 10.35
C LEU A 56 12.90 1.81 10.91
N LEU A 57 12.58 2.76 10.04
CA LEU A 57 12.18 4.11 10.42
C LEU A 57 10.87 4.11 11.20
N GLY A 58 9.88 3.33 10.75
CA GLY A 58 8.61 3.15 11.43
C GLY A 58 8.78 2.57 12.83
N GLY A 59 9.65 1.57 12.98
CA GLY A 59 10.01 0.97 14.27
C GLY A 59 10.64 1.99 15.22
N ILE A 60 11.60 2.81 14.74
CA ILE A 60 12.22 3.88 15.53
C ILE A 60 11.17 4.91 15.98
N VAL A 61 10.32 5.39 15.05
CA VAL A 61 9.25 6.33 15.37
C VAL A 61 8.28 5.73 16.40
N GLN A 62 7.95 4.45 16.27
CA GLN A 62 7.05 3.75 17.19
C GLN A 62 7.66 3.59 18.59
N ILE A 63 8.98 3.32 18.70
CA ILE A 63 9.68 3.31 19.98
C ILE A 63 9.60 4.70 20.62
N VAL A 64 9.91 5.77 19.90
CA VAL A 64 9.83 7.14 20.40
C VAL A 64 8.40 7.49 20.84
N ALA A 65 7.40 7.12 20.03
CA ALA A 65 5.99 7.33 20.35
C ALA A 65 5.54 6.58 21.61
N ALA A 66 6.08 5.38 21.89
CA ALA A 66 5.80 4.63 23.11
C ALA A 66 6.20 5.40 24.40
N PHE A 67 7.25 6.22 24.34
CA PHE A 67 7.65 7.09 25.45
C PHE A 67 6.86 8.41 25.52
N ALA A 68 6.41 8.92 24.37
CA ALA A 68 5.71 10.21 24.26
C ALA A 68 4.19 10.10 24.53
N THR A 69 3.60 8.92 24.40
CA THR A 69 2.14 8.74 24.51
C THR A 69 1.69 8.61 25.97
N ASN A 70 0.60 9.32 26.32
CA ASN A 70 -0.04 9.26 27.65
C ASN A 70 -1.02 8.07 27.79
N GLY A 71 -0.69 6.91 27.19
CA GLY A 71 -1.47 5.70 27.27
C GLY A 71 -1.25 4.88 28.54
N THR A 72 -2.01 3.78 28.70
CA THR A 72 -1.78 2.80 29.78
C THR A 72 -0.40 2.16 29.64
N THR A 73 0.23 1.81 30.77
CA THR A 73 1.56 1.17 30.79
C THR A 73 1.63 -0.04 29.86
N GLY A 74 0.57 -0.88 29.82
CA GLY A 74 0.51 -2.03 28.92
C GLY A 74 0.53 -1.66 27.44
N SER A 75 -0.20 -0.62 27.04
CA SER A 75 -0.18 -0.12 25.65
C SER A 75 1.19 0.42 25.25
N ARG A 76 1.84 1.17 26.12
CA ARG A 76 3.19 1.73 25.89
C ARG A 76 4.23 0.63 25.72
N VAL A 77 4.21 -0.38 26.60
CA VAL A 77 5.13 -1.53 26.54
C VAL A 77 4.91 -2.32 25.24
N LEU A 78 3.66 -2.59 24.88
CA LEU A 78 3.34 -3.28 23.62
C LEU A 78 3.81 -2.49 22.40
N MET A 79 3.59 -1.18 22.39
CA MET A 79 4.06 -0.28 21.33
C MET A 79 5.60 -0.30 21.21
N GLY A 80 6.31 -0.26 22.33
CA GLY A 80 7.77 -0.32 22.37
C GLY A 80 8.30 -1.66 21.83
N ILE A 81 7.71 -2.78 22.27
CA ILE A 81 8.08 -4.13 21.80
C ILE A 81 7.87 -4.25 20.28
N LEU A 82 6.71 -3.82 19.77
CA LEU A 82 6.42 -3.84 18.34
C LEU A 82 7.37 -2.94 17.56
N GLY A 83 7.71 -1.77 18.08
CA GLY A 83 8.67 -0.86 17.46
C GLY A 83 10.07 -1.48 17.36
N VAL A 84 10.54 -2.16 18.40
CA VAL A 84 11.82 -2.89 18.38
C VAL A 84 11.78 -4.04 17.36
N LEU A 85 10.70 -4.81 17.32
CA LEU A 85 10.53 -5.88 16.33
C LEU A 85 10.58 -5.34 14.89
N TYR A 86 9.89 -4.23 14.60
CA TYR A 86 9.91 -3.61 13.28
C TYR A 86 11.31 -3.10 12.92
N ALA A 87 12.04 -2.50 13.86
CA ALA A 87 13.40 -2.04 13.62
C ALA A 87 14.36 -3.20 13.33
N ILE A 88 14.27 -4.31 14.08
CA ILE A 88 15.10 -5.51 13.86
C ILE A 88 14.80 -6.12 12.49
N VAL A 89 13.52 -6.33 12.16
CA VAL A 89 13.12 -6.90 10.86
C VAL A 89 13.53 -5.99 9.72
N GLY A 90 13.34 -4.67 9.87
CA GLY A 90 13.77 -3.70 8.85
C GLY A 90 15.27 -3.72 8.63
N TRP A 91 16.07 -3.82 9.67
CA TRP A 91 17.53 -3.93 9.59
C TRP A 91 17.98 -5.22 8.87
N ASP A 92 17.36 -6.35 9.22
CA ASP A 92 17.64 -7.65 8.61
C ASP A 92 17.35 -7.65 7.10
N ILE A 93 16.20 -7.10 6.70
CA ILE A 93 15.81 -6.95 5.29
C ILE A 93 16.79 -6.09 4.50
N ILE A 94 17.31 -4.99 5.09
CA ILE A 94 18.29 -4.12 4.43
C ILE A 94 19.64 -4.83 4.27
N GLY A 95 20.02 -5.64 5.28
CA GLY A 95 21.30 -6.38 5.29
C GLY A 95 21.36 -7.50 4.26
N ASP A 96 20.27 -8.22 4.07
CA ASP A 96 20.11 -9.28 3.05
C ASP A 96 18.75 -9.17 2.37
N PRO A 97 18.65 -8.41 1.25
CA PRO A 97 17.38 -8.22 0.55
C PRO A 97 16.78 -9.51 -0.03
N LEU A 98 17.60 -10.51 -0.39
CA LEU A 98 17.10 -11.80 -0.88
C LEU A 98 16.38 -12.57 0.23
N GLN A 99 16.98 -12.63 1.41
CA GLN A 99 16.36 -13.16 2.61
C GLN A 99 15.14 -12.31 3.00
N GLY A 100 15.24 -11.00 2.83
CA GLY A 100 14.15 -10.04 3.07
C GLY A 100 12.90 -10.32 2.25
N VAL A 101 13.03 -10.73 0.97
CA VAL A 101 11.89 -11.18 0.15
C VAL A 101 11.19 -12.36 0.79
N VAL A 102 11.94 -13.34 1.28
CA VAL A 102 11.37 -14.52 1.95
C VAL A 102 10.65 -14.09 3.24
N THR A 103 11.30 -13.28 4.06
CA THR A 103 10.74 -12.75 5.30
C THR A 103 9.43 -11.99 5.06
N LEU A 104 9.41 -11.08 4.10
CA LEU A 104 8.20 -10.33 3.74
C LEU A 104 7.09 -11.26 3.24
N THR A 105 7.44 -12.27 2.44
CA THR A 105 6.45 -13.24 1.95
C THR A 105 5.82 -14.03 3.08
N VAL A 106 6.62 -14.47 4.04
CA VAL A 106 6.13 -15.19 5.23
C VAL A 106 5.19 -14.28 6.03
N VAL A 107 5.58 -13.02 6.27
CA VAL A 107 4.76 -12.04 6.99
C VAL A 107 3.43 -11.80 6.26
N ILE A 108 3.47 -11.53 4.96
CA ILE A 108 2.27 -11.32 4.14
C ILE A 108 1.38 -12.56 4.16
N SER A 109 1.95 -13.77 4.05
CA SER A 109 1.21 -15.03 4.11
C SER A 109 0.45 -15.17 5.42
N ILE A 110 1.11 -14.90 6.55
CA ILE A 110 0.49 -14.97 7.89
C ILE A 110 -0.64 -13.95 8.00
N VAL A 111 -0.40 -12.71 7.56
CA VAL A 111 -1.43 -11.64 7.59
C VAL A 111 -2.65 -12.05 6.77
N LEU A 112 -2.46 -12.54 5.55
CA LEU A 112 -3.56 -12.99 4.69
C LEU A 112 -4.34 -14.17 5.29
N ILE A 113 -3.64 -15.13 5.90
CA ILE A 113 -4.29 -16.27 6.58
C ILE A 113 -5.15 -15.76 7.74
N VAL A 114 -4.58 -14.94 8.62
CA VAL A 114 -5.26 -14.40 9.80
C VAL A 114 -6.45 -13.52 9.37
N GLU A 115 -6.25 -12.63 8.40
CA GLU A 115 -7.32 -11.78 7.87
C GLU A 115 -8.41 -12.62 7.20
N GLY A 116 -8.05 -13.64 6.45
CA GLY A 116 -8.98 -14.58 5.84
C GLY A 116 -9.86 -15.29 6.88
N ILE A 117 -9.25 -15.80 7.94
CA ILE A 117 -9.96 -16.44 9.05
C ILE A 117 -10.92 -15.44 9.73
N ILE A 118 -10.44 -14.24 10.06
CA ILE A 118 -11.24 -13.19 10.71
C ILE A 118 -12.44 -12.82 9.83
N ARG A 119 -12.25 -12.63 8.52
CA ARG A 119 -13.32 -12.29 7.59
C ARG A 119 -14.36 -13.40 7.46
N ILE A 120 -13.93 -14.67 7.37
CA ILE A 120 -14.83 -15.82 7.34
C ILE A 120 -15.65 -15.88 8.63
N PHE A 121 -14.99 -15.75 9.79
CA PHE A 121 -15.65 -15.75 11.07
C PHE A 121 -16.67 -14.61 11.20
N THR A 122 -16.31 -13.39 10.78
CA THR A 122 -17.20 -12.21 10.78
C THR A 122 -18.41 -12.41 9.85
N ALA A 123 -18.22 -13.05 8.71
CA ALA A 123 -19.31 -13.37 7.78
C ALA A 123 -20.31 -14.36 8.36
N ILE A 124 -19.83 -15.37 9.10
CA ILE A 124 -20.66 -16.38 9.76
C ILE A 124 -21.39 -15.79 10.98
N SER A 125 -20.68 -14.99 11.80
CA SER A 125 -21.22 -14.39 13.03
C SER A 125 -22.27 -13.30 12.80
N GLY A 126 -22.49 -12.89 11.58
CA GLY A 126 -23.61 -12.00 11.24
C GLY A 126 -23.35 -10.51 11.44
N GLY A 127 -22.11 -10.09 11.68
CA GLY A 127 -21.74 -8.70 11.96
C GLY A 127 -21.73 -7.73 10.76
N THR A 128 -22.04 -8.19 9.52
CA THR A 128 -21.93 -7.37 8.33
C THR A 128 -23.16 -7.46 7.42
N THR A 129 -23.51 -6.34 6.77
CA THR A 129 -24.64 -6.25 5.81
C THR A 129 -24.38 -7.09 4.55
N HIS A 130 -23.11 -7.28 4.14
CA HIS A 130 -22.72 -8.00 2.92
C HIS A 130 -21.96 -9.30 3.23
N ARG A 131 -22.58 -10.20 4.02
CA ARG A 131 -21.95 -11.44 4.51
C ARG A 131 -21.32 -12.29 3.41
N GLY A 132 -22.00 -12.45 2.28
CA GLY A 132 -21.51 -13.26 1.16
C GLY A 132 -20.20 -12.71 0.57
N LEU A 133 -20.12 -11.40 0.37
CA LEU A 133 -18.96 -10.74 -0.20
C LEU A 133 -17.77 -10.77 0.77
N VAL A 134 -18.01 -10.50 2.07
CA VAL A 134 -16.97 -10.57 3.11
C VAL A 134 -16.44 -11.99 3.28
N GLY A 135 -17.32 -13.00 3.27
CA GLY A 135 -16.92 -14.41 3.33
C GLY A 135 -16.13 -14.83 2.10
N PHE A 136 -16.57 -14.43 0.90
CA PHE A 136 -15.88 -14.73 -0.35
C PHE A 136 -14.46 -14.14 -0.38
N VAL A 137 -14.29 -12.88 0.00
CA VAL A 137 -12.97 -12.25 0.12
C VAL A 137 -12.13 -12.93 1.19
N GLY A 138 -12.75 -13.35 2.33
CA GLY A 138 -12.06 -14.11 3.36
C GLY A 138 -11.51 -15.44 2.87
N VAL A 139 -12.27 -16.19 2.08
CA VAL A 139 -11.81 -17.45 1.45
C VAL A 139 -10.67 -17.19 0.47
N ILE A 140 -10.78 -16.15 -0.37
CA ILE A 140 -9.69 -15.77 -1.29
C ILE A 140 -8.41 -15.44 -0.51
N ASN A 141 -8.50 -14.60 0.53
CA ASN A 141 -7.34 -14.24 1.35
C ASN A 141 -6.70 -15.48 1.99
N LEU A 142 -7.50 -16.39 2.53
CA LEU A 142 -7.02 -17.63 3.13
C LEU A 142 -6.30 -18.52 2.10
N LEU A 143 -6.90 -18.71 0.92
CA LEU A 143 -6.30 -19.50 -0.15
C LEU A 143 -4.99 -18.87 -0.66
N LEU A 144 -4.98 -17.56 -0.87
CA LEU A 144 -3.79 -16.83 -1.28
C LEU A 144 -2.68 -16.91 -0.22
N GLY A 145 -3.02 -16.74 1.05
CA GLY A 145 -2.06 -16.85 2.13
C GLY A 145 -1.42 -18.25 2.23
N LEU A 146 -2.23 -19.31 2.11
CA LEU A 146 -1.74 -20.69 2.08
C LEU A 146 -0.90 -20.97 0.83
N TRP A 147 -1.29 -20.43 -0.32
CA TRP A 147 -0.54 -20.58 -1.57
C TRP A 147 0.83 -19.89 -1.48
N LEU A 148 0.87 -18.64 -0.98
CA LEU A 148 2.14 -17.96 -0.75
C LEU A 148 3.05 -18.72 0.24
N TRP A 149 2.46 -19.26 1.27
CA TRP A 149 3.20 -20.07 2.26
C TRP A 149 3.83 -21.32 1.65
N SER A 150 3.15 -21.98 0.72
CA SER A 150 3.64 -23.20 0.07
C SER A 150 4.62 -22.96 -1.08
N GLY A 151 4.61 -21.75 -1.69
CA GLY A 151 5.29 -21.45 -2.94
C GLY A 151 6.31 -20.31 -2.85
N ILE A 152 7.09 -20.27 -1.79
CA ILE A 152 8.09 -19.20 -1.50
C ILE A 152 8.94 -18.76 -2.71
N PRO A 153 9.42 -19.63 -3.63
CA PRO A 153 10.24 -19.19 -4.76
C PRO A 153 9.51 -18.28 -5.77
N VAL A 154 8.19 -18.41 -5.88
CA VAL A 154 7.36 -17.64 -6.84
C VAL A 154 7.04 -16.23 -6.32
N SER A 155 7.13 -16.03 -5.01
CA SER A 155 6.74 -14.78 -4.34
C SER A 155 7.61 -13.58 -4.73
N GLY A 156 8.90 -13.80 -4.97
CA GLY A 156 9.82 -12.75 -5.43
C GLY A 156 9.39 -12.15 -6.77
N VAL A 157 8.98 -12.99 -7.72
CA VAL A 157 8.45 -12.54 -9.01
C VAL A 157 7.08 -11.89 -8.84
N ALA A 158 6.23 -12.41 -7.96
CA ALA A 158 4.89 -11.87 -7.73
C ALA A 158 4.93 -10.44 -7.16
N ILE A 159 5.80 -10.14 -6.22
CA ILE A 159 5.93 -8.80 -5.61
C ILE A 159 6.32 -7.77 -6.66
N GLY A 160 7.38 -8.03 -7.43
CA GLY A 160 7.85 -7.10 -8.46
C GLY A 160 6.84 -6.91 -9.59
N PHE A 161 6.15 -7.99 -10.01
CA PHE A 161 5.08 -7.90 -10.98
C PHE A 161 3.92 -7.04 -10.47
N PHE A 162 3.50 -7.24 -9.23
CA PHE A 162 2.41 -6.47 -8.62
C PHE A 162 2.74 -4.99 -8.52
N VAL A 163 3.95 -4.66 -8.06
CA VAL A 163 4.43 -3.27 -7.94
C VAL A 163 4.54 -2.62 -9.32
N GLY A 164 5.10 -3.32 -10.31
CA GLY A 164 5.20 -2.82 -11.68
C GLY A 164 3.82 -2.55 -12.29
N PHE A 165 2.88 -3.47 -12.09
CA PHE A 165 1.50 -3.32 -12.57
C PHE A 165 0.78 -2.15 -11.86
N GLU A 166 0.93 -2.02 -10.55
CA GLU A 166 0.36 -0.91 -9.77
C GLU A 166 0.91 0.45 -10.23
N LEU A 167 2.22 0.54 -10.47
CA LEU A 167 2.84 1.76 -11.00
C LEU A 167 2.31 2.14 -12.38
N VAL A 168 2.08 1.17 -13.27
CA VAL A 168 1.48 1.41 -14.59
C VAL A 168 0.05 1.93 -14.43
N LEU A 169 -0.77 1.28 -13.61
CA LEU A 169 -2.15 1.72 -13.37
C LEU A 169 -2.19 3.11 -12.73
N ALA A 170 -1.37 3.35 -11.72
CA ALA A 170 -1.26 4.66 -11.07
C ALA A 170 -0.84 5.73 -12.09
N GLY A 171 0.16 5.45 -12.93
CA GLY A 171 0.60 6.36 -13.99
C GLY A 171 -0.54 6.74 -14.94
N ILE A 172 -1.35 5.78 -15.39
CA ILE A 172 -2.54 6.01 -16.23
C ILE A 172 -3.54 6.91 -15.50
N VAL A 173 -3.86 6.60 -14.25
CA VAL A 173 -4.83 7.39 -13.44
C VAL A 173 -4.34 8.83 -13.26
N TRP A 174 -3.05 9.04 -12.97
CA TRP A 174 -2.48 10.38 -12.83
C TRP A 174 -2.49 11.18 -14.15
N ILE A 175 -2.21 10.53 -15.29
CA ILE A 175 -2.31 11.16 -16.62
C ILE A 175 -3.76 11.56 -16.91
N MET A 176 -4.72 10.66 -16.68
CA MET A 176 -6.15 10.94 -16.89
C MET A 176 -6.65 12.08 -16.00
N GLY A 177 -6.27 12.05 -14.70
CA GLY A 177 -6.61 13.11 -13.74
C GLY A 177 -6.02 14.47 -14.13
N GLY A 178 -4.77 14.49 -14.60
CA GLY A 178 -4.12 15.69 -15.11
C GLY A 178 -4.81 16.22 -16.37
N TRP A 179 -5.27 15.35 -17.26
CA TRP A 179 -5.98 15.77 -18.48
C TRP A 179 -7.37 16.32 -18.17
N MET A 180 -8.09 15.70 -17.24
CA MET A 180 -9.40 16.17 -16.79
C MET A 180 -9.30 17.53 -16.08
N SER A 181 -8.29 17.77 -15.27
CA SER A 181 -8.05 19.07 -14.63
C SER A 181 -7.73 20.18 -15.64
N ARG A 182 -7.06 19.85 -16.75
CA ARG A 182 -6.84 20.77 -17.86
C ARG A 182 -8.15 21.18 -18.56
N SER A 183 -9.05 20.22 -18.84
CA SER A 183 -10.32 20.53 -19.53
C SER A 183 -11.21 21.44 -18.70
N LEU A 184 -11.26 21.26 -17.38
CA LEU A 184 -11.99 22.15 -16.47
C LEU A 184 -11.40 23.57 -16.42
N ALA A 185 -10.07 23.70 -16.46
CA ALA A 185 -9.41 25.01 -16.51
C ALA A 185 -9.71 25.76 -17.80
N THR A 186 -9.80 25.06 -18.94
CA THR A 186 -10.09 25.67 -20.23
C THR A 186 -11.57 26.14 -20.32
N SER A 187 -12.50 25.38 -19.75
CA SER A 187 -13.92 25.75 -19.70
C SER A 187 -14.17 26.94 -18.77
N ALA A 188 -13.47 27.06 -17.66
CA ALA A 188 -13.57 28.18 -16.73
C ALA A 188 -12.95 29.46 -17.27
N ALA A 189 -12.00 29.39 -18.22
CA ALA A 189 -11.40 30.55 -18.86
C ALA A 189 -12.23 31.07 -20.07
N ALA A 190 -13.19 30.26 -20.53
CA ALA A 190 -14.06 30.59 -21.69
C ALA A 190 -15.45 31.07 -21.26
N ALA A 191 -15.79 31.04 -19.98
CA ALA A 191 -17.03 31.57 -19.37
C ALA A 191 -16.79 32.92 -18.69
#